data_d2c0252e8be5a555aa6bfe07e3e54858
#
_entry.id   d2c0252e8be5a555aa6bfe07e3e54858
#
_cell.length_a   1.000
_cell.length_b   1.000
_cell.length_c   1.000
_cell.angle_alpha   90.00
_cell.angle_beta   90.00
_cell.angle_gamma   90.00
#
_symmetry.space_group_name_H-M   'P 1'
#
loop_
_entity.id
_entity.type
_entity.pdbx_description
1 polymer ?
#
loop_
_entity_poly.entity_id
_entity_poly.type
_entity_poly.pdbx_seq_one_letter_code
_entity_poly.pdbx_strand_id
1 'polypeptide(L)'
;MVSWHQSYEEFIAPHRFETPTSQLRLMEAICERNNMKSAIKRVIKNKGAPGVDGMTVRKIKRYLKRHWTKIEKTLLDGTYTPMPVRRKEIPKPGGVRLLGIPTVLDRVIQQAVARIFNRIWDHTFSELSFGFRPKRSAHDAIRKHREYVKAGLRYVVDIDLAKFFDQVNHDRLMARLATKITDKRVLKLIRSFLNSGVMIGGLEQPTKEGTPQGGPLSPILSNIVLDELDKELEKRGLCFVRYADDCVIFVRSKRAGDRVMQSVSRFIEKKLRLRVNREKSAVGRPCQRKYLGFCLTNSRKNPKIRIHWKTIKRFKQR
;
A
#
# COMPACT_ATOMS: atom_id res chain seq x y z
N MET A 1 7.30 -10.56 32.03
CA MET A 1 7.67 -9.70 30.86
C MET A 1 8.44 -10.57 29.90
N VAL A 2 7.79 -11.10 28.88
CA VAL A 2 8.44 -11.94 27.86
C VAL A 2 8.79 -11.02 26.70
N SER A 3 10.09 -10.91 26.40
CA SER A 3 10.67 -10.01 25.43
C SER A 3 10.19 -10.37 24.01
N TRP A 4 9.52 -9.44 23.37
CA TRP A 4 9.00 -9.53 21.99
C TRP A 4 10.08 -9.36 20.90
N HIS A 5 11.36 -9.30 21.28
CA HIS A 5 12.47 -9.03 20.35
C HIS A 5 13.11 -10.26 19.71
N GLN A 6 13.02 -11.45 20.32
CA GLN A 6 13.74 -12.63 19.82
C GLN A 6 13.12 -13.40 18.65
N SER A 7 11.84 -13.15 18.29
CA SER A 7 11.19 -13.91 17.21
C SER A 7 11.25 -13.27 15.82
N TYR A 8 11.91 -12.13 15.66
CA TYR A 8 12.01 -11.41 14.39
C TYR A 8 13.33 -11.58 13.64
N GLU A 9 14.40 -11.95 14.33
CA GLU A 9 15.75 -12.04 13.72
C GLU A 9 16.00 -13.33 12.94
N GLU A 10 15.33 -14.42 13.28
CA GLU A 10 15.45 -15.69 12.53
C GLU A 10 14.79 -15.69 11.15
N PHE A 11 14.03 -14.63 10.78
CA PHE A 11 13.29 -14.55 9.52
C PHE A 11 13.96 -13.69 8.44
N ILE A 12 15.15 -13.14 8.70
CA ILE A 12 15.87 -12.27 7.76
C ILE A 12 17.29 -12.83 7.54
N ALA A 13 17.39 -14.07 7.13
CA ALA A 13 18.52 -14.46 6.32
C ALA A 13 18.25 -13.93 4.90
N PRO A 14 19.19 -13.19 4.28
CA PRO A 14 19.06 -12.78 2.89
C PRO A 14 19.21 -14.05 2.03
N HIS A 15 18.10 -14.76 1.79
CA HIS A 15 18.09 -15.71 0.68
C HIS A 15 18.22 -14.86 -0.59
N ARG A 16 19.39 -14.93 -1.20
CA ARG A 16 19.72 -14.37 -2.50
C ARG A 16 18.76 -14.94 -3.53
N PHE A 17 17.70 -14.17 -3.87
CA PHE A 17 16.90 -14.39 -5.08
C PHE A 17 17.62 -13.76 -6.29
N GLU A 18 18.94 -13.95 -6.39
CA GLU A 18 19.77 -13.32 -7.42
C GLU A 18 20.07 -14.23 -8.62
N THR A 19 19.47 -15.42 -8.68
CA THR A 19 19.62 -16.28 -9.86
C THR A 19 18.39 -16.22 -10.74
N PRO A 20 18.55 -16.18 -12.09
CA PRO A 20 17.45 -16.23 -13.05
C PRO A 20 16.49 -17.41 -12.81
N THR A 21 17.00 -18.53 -12.30
CA THR A 21 16.23 -19.74 -11.98
C THR A 21 15.25 -19.55 -10.82
N SER A 22 15.54 -18.69 -9.83
CA SER A 22 14.64 -18.42 -8.71
C SER A 22 13.45 -17.54 -9.12
N GLN A 23 13.61 -16.70 -10.12
CA GLN A 23 12.53 -15.87 -10.67
C GLN A 23 11.53 -16.67 -11.53
N LEU A 24 11.96 -17.78 -12.15
CA LEU A 24 11.12 -18.70 -12.93
C LEU A 24 10.20 -19.56 -12.05
N ARG A 25 10.55 -19.75 -10.76
CA ARG A 25 9.81 -20.58 -9.79
C ARG A 25 9.16 -19.74 -8.68
N LEU A 26 8.67 -18.55 -9.03
CA LEU A 26 8.13 -17.63 -8.02
C LEU A 26 6.79 -18.14 -7.46
N MET A 27 6.00 -18.86 -8.24
CA MET A 27 4.75 -19.45 -7.77
C MET A 27 5.02 -20.55 -6.72
N GLU A 28 6.06 -21.35 -6.89
CA GLU A 28 6.49 -22.36 -5.90
C GLU A 28 6.92 -21.67 -4.59
N ALA A 29 7.66 -20.58 -4.67
CA ALA A 29 8.05 -19.81 -3.49
C ALA A 29 6.84 -19.17 -2.77
N ILE A 30 5.81 -18.76 -3.52
CA ILE A 30 4.55 -18.28 -2.93
C ILE A 30 3.82 -19.40 -2.21
N CYS A 31 3.74 -20.61 -2.81
CA CYS A 31 3.08 -21.79 -2.26
C CYS A 31 3.90 -22.49 -1.15
N GLU A 32 5.17 -22.10 -0.97
CA GLU A 32 6.07 -22.70 0.01
C GLU A 32 5.44 -22.73 1.41
N ARG A 33 5.57 -23.88 2.10
CA ARG A 33 4.87 -24.19 3.36
C ARG A 33 5.05 -23.11 4.44
N ASN A 34 6.27 -22.58 4.61
CA ASN A 34 6.54 -21.58 5.64
C ASN A 34 5.97 -20.20 5.26
N ASN A 35 5.99 -19.87 3.96
CA ASN A 35 5.36 -18.67 3.45
C ASN A 35 3.84 -18.72 3.67
N MET A 36 3.20 -19.82 3.33
CA MET A 36 1.75 -20.02 3.52
C MET A 36 1.35 -20.03 4.99
N LYS A 37 2.10 -20.74 5.87
CA LYS A 37 1.86 -20.69 7.33
C LYS A 37 1.91 -19.28 7.88
N SER A 38 2.87 -18.49 7.46
CA SER A 38 3.03 -17.10 7.90
C SER A 38 1.89 -16.21 7.36
N ALA A 39 1.46 -16.40 6.11
CA ALA A 39 0.32 -15.71 5.52
C ALA A 39 -0.98 -16.02 6.26
N ILE A 40 -1.25 -17.30 6.55
CA ILE A 40 -2.42 -17.76 7.32
C ILE A 40 -2.41 -17.11 8.71
N LYS A 41 -1.27 -17.16 9.43
CA LYS A 41 -1.13 -16.55 10.76
C LYS A 41 -1.46 -15.06 10.74
N ARG A 42 -0.97 -14.33 9.72
CA ARG A 42 -1.23 -12.89 9.55
C ARG A 42 -2.71 -12.60 9.29
N VAL A 43 -3.36 -13.35 8.39
CA VAL A 43 -4.79 -13.17 8.05
C VAL A 43 -5.68 -13.47 9.26
N ILE A 44 -5.38 -14.52 10.03
CA ILE A 44 -6.12 -14.85 11.26
C ILE A 44 -5.95 -13.74 12.31
N LYS A 45 -4.71 -13.25 12.51
CA LYS A 45 -4.42 -12.16 13.47
C LYS A 45 -5.21 -10.88 13.15
N ASN A 46 -5.43 -10.59 11.88
CA ASN A 46 -6.17 -9.39 11.46
C ASN A 46 -7.68 -9.48 11.69
N LYS A 47 -8.24 -10.64 12.05
CA LYS A 47 -9.67 -10.85 12.40
C LYS A 47 -10.67 -10.23 11.42
N GLY A 48 -10.32 -10.14 10.13
CA GLY A 48 -11.16 -9.48 9.12
C GLY A 48 -12.47 -10.21 8.85
N ALA A 49 -13.49 -9.46 8.43
CA ALA A 49 -14.82 -9.98 8.09
C ALA A 49 -14.80 -11.01 6.95
N PRO A 50 -15.79 -11.92 6.83
CA PRO A 50 -15.90 -12.87 5.72
C PRO A 50 -16.13 -12.17 4.38
N GLY A 51 -15.70 -12.82 3.29
CA GLY A 51 -15.99 -12.41 1.91
C GLY A 51 -17.40 -12.78 1.47
N VAL A 52 -17.58 -12.98 0.16
CA VAL A 52 -18.87 -13.39 -0.44
C VAL A 52 -19.27 -14.82 -0.07
N ASP A 53 -18.29 -15.68 0.23
CA ASP A 53 -18.44 -17.08 0.62
C ASP A 53 -18.89 -17.28 2.09
N GLY A 54 -18.99 -16.20 2.87
CA GLY A 54 -19.35 -16.24 4.28
C GLY A 54 -18.32 -16.96 5.19
N MET A 55 -17.19 -17.42 4.66
CA MET A 55 -16.17 -18.13 5.44
C MET A 55 -15.45 -17.18 6.39
N THR A 56 -15.43 -17.51 7.68
CA THR A 56 -14.70 -16.73 8.70
C THR A 56 -13.23 -17.15 8.80
N VAL A 57 -12.39 -16.26 9.32
CA VAL A 57 -10.95 -16.54 9.55
C VAL A 57 -10.70 -17.75 10.48
N ARG A 58 -11.66 -18.08 11.36
CA ARG A 58 -11.55 -19.25 12.26
C ARG A 58 -11.60 -20.58 11.49
N LYS A 59 -12.32 -20.66 10.38
CA LYS A 59 -12.52 -21.87 9.58
C LYS A 59 -11.36 -22.14 8.61
N ILE A 60 -10.51 -21.16 8.29
CA ILE A 60 -9.51 -21.25 7.21
C ILE A 60 -8.52 -22.42 7.40
N LYS A 61 -8.02 -22.66 8.62
CA LYS A 61 -7.06 -23.75 8.86
C LYS A 61 -7.67 -25.12 8.52
N ARG A 62 -8.92 -25.36 8.98
CA ARG A 62 -9.65 -26.61 8.71
C ARG A 62 -9.95 -26.77 7.22
N TYR A 63 -10.33 -25.67 6.57
CA TYR A 63 -10.58 -25.62 5.13
C TYR A 63 -9.32 -25.99 4.34
N LEU A 64 -8.19 -25.33 4.60
CA LEU A 64 -6.92 -25.58 3.93
C LEU A 64 -6.40 -26.99 4.19
N LYS A 65 -6.58 -27.57 5.40
CA LYS A 65 -6.19 -28.97 5.66
C LYS A 65 -6.86 -29.97 4.70
N ARG A 66 -8.09 -29.67 4.25
CA ARG A 66 -8.86 -30.56 3.36
C ARG A 66 -8.64 -30.26 1.87
N HIS A 67 -8.37 -29.01 1.52
CA HIS A 67 -8.43 -28.55 0.12
C HIS A 67 -7.09 -28.04 -0.43
N TRP A 68 -6.03 -28.02 0.39
CA TRP A 68 -4.77 -27.40 -0.01
C TRP A 68 -4.18 -27.99 -1.28
N THR A 69 -4.09 -29.31 -1.39
CA THR A 69 -3.52 -29.99 -2.56
C THR A 69 -4.20 -29.55 -3.87
N LYS A 70 -5.53 -29.43 -3.86
CA LYS A 70 -6.28 -28.94 -5.03
C LYS A 70 -6.00 -27.47 -5.32
N ILE A 71 -5.98 -26.63 -4.28
CA ILE A 71 -5.72 -25.18 -4.40
C ILE A 71 -4.29 -24.95 -4.91
N GLU A 72 -3.30 -25.61 -4.30
CA GLU A 72 -1.90 -25.53 -4.71
C GLU A 72 -1.71 -25.93 -6.17
N LYS A 73 -2.34 -27.04 -6.60
CA LYS A 73 -2.32 -27.43 -8.01
C LYS A 73 -2.84 -26.33 -8.92
N THR A 74 -4.00 -25.72 -8.63
CA THR A 74 -4.53 -24.62 -9.45
C THR A 74 -3.63 -23.38 -9.46
N LEU A 75 -2.92 -23.08 -8.38
CA LEU A 75 -1.93 -22.00 -8.32
C LEU A 75 -0.72 -22.33 -9.20
N LEU A 76 -0.16 -23.53 -9.08
CA LEU A 76 1.01 -23.98 -9.84
C LEU A 76 0.69 -24.11 -11.34
N ASP A 77 -0.51 -24.54 -11.70
CA ASP A 77 -0.99 -24.60 -13.09
C ASP A 77 -1.40 -23.22 -13.65
N GLY A 78 -1.44 -22.18 -12.81
CA GLY A 78 -1.90 -20.85 -13.20
C GLY A 78 -3.39 -20.76 -13.57
N THR A 79 -4.21 -21.67 -13.04
CA THR A 79 -5.66 -21.76 -13.30
C THR A 79 -6.51 -21.29 -12.13
N TYR A 80 -5.89 -20.83 -11.04
CA TYR A 80 -6.61 -20.30 -9.89
C TYR A 80 -7.44 -19.06 -10.27
N THR A 81 -8.73 -19.10 -9.93
CA THR A 81 -9.66 -17.99 -10.15
C THR A 81 -10.15 -17.46 -8.80
N PRO A 82 -9.84 -16.19 -8.44
CA PRO A 82 -10.35 -15.59 -7.22
C PRO A 82 -11.84 -15.31 -7.31
N MET A 83 -12.51 -15.30 -6.17
CA MET A 83 -13.92 -14.92 -6.08
C MET A 83 -14.07 -13.38 -6.11
N PRO A 84 -15.25 -12.87 -6.52
CA PRO A 84 -15.56 -11.44 -6.43
C PRO A 84 -15.42 -10.91 -5.00
N VAL A 85 -15.02 -9.64 -4.84
CA VAL A 85 -14.93 -9.03 -3.52
C VAL A 85 -16.31 -8.57 -3.03
N ARG A 86 -16.59 -8.78 -1.77
CA ARG A 86 -17.82 -8.27 -1.13
C ARG A 86 -17.67 -6.77 -0.87
N ARG A 87 -18.54 -5.94 -1.44
CA ARG A 87 -18.56 -4.49 -1.18
C ARG A 87 -19.08 -4.18 0.22
N LYS A 88 -18.40 -3.30 0.92
CA LYS A 88 -18.83 -2.71 2.18
C LYS A 88 -18.63 -1.20 2.14
N GLU A 89 -19.69 -0.46 2.43
CA GLU A 89 -19.65 0.98 2.55
C GLU A 89 -19.25 1.39 3.97
N ILE A 90 -18.28 2.30 4.08
CA ILE A 90 -17.86 2.89 5.36
C ILE A 90 -18.10 4.39 5.30
N PRO A 91 -18.93 4.95 6.18
CA PRO A 91 -19.13 6.40 6.26
C PRO A 91 -17.81 7.13 6.55
N LYS A 92 -17.57 8.23 5.84
CA LYS A 92 -16.46 9.15 6.11
C LYS A 92 -16.97 10.60 5.99
N PRO A 93 -16.30 11.57 6.63
CA PRO A 93 -16.63 12.99 6.43
C PRO A 93 -16.60 13.36 4.94
N GLY A 94 -17.73 13.83 4.42
CA GLY A 94 -17.88 14.21 3.01
C GLY A 94 -18.11 13.04 2.04
N GLY A 95 -18.70 11.91 2.51
CA GLY A 95 -19.12 10.80 1.64
C GLY A 95 -18.90 9.41 2.21
N VAL A 96 -18.73 8.44 1.32
CA VAL A 96 -18.58 7.02 1.63
C VAL A 96 -17.23 6.51 1.13
N ARG A 97 -16.60 5.60 1.86
CA ARG A 97 -15.46 4.81 1.39
C ARG A 97 -15.96 3.41 1.03
N LEU A 98 -15.70 2.99 -0.18
CA LEU A 98 -16.04 1.65 -0.67
C LEU A 98 -14.90 0.69 -0.36
N LEU A 99 -15.14 -0.33 0.48
CA LEU A 99 -14.20 -1.42 0.70
C LEU A 99 -14.61 -2.65 -0.09
N GLY A 100 -13.63 -3.30 -0.73
CA GLY A 100 -13.79 -4.63 -1.29
C GLY A 100 -13.20 -5.67 -0.33
N ILE A 101 -14.01 -6.58 0.19
CA ILE A 101 -13.59 -7.61 1.13
C ILE A 101 -13.42 -8.93 0.35
N PRO A 102 -12.18 -9.37 0.04
CA PRO A 102 -11.94 -10.66 -0.60
C PRO A 102 -12.29 -11.81 0.35
N THR A 103 -12.49 -13.01 -0.19
CA THR A 103 -12.66 -14.23 0.63
C THR A 103 -11.44 -14.43 1.54
N VAL A 104 -11.62 -15.21 2.61
CA VAL A 104 -10.50 -15.51 3.52
C VAL A 104 -9.38 -16.26 2.79
N LEU A 105 -9.74 -17.16 1.87
CA LEU A 105 -8.79 -17.88 1.03
C LEU A 105 -8.00 -16.92 0.14
N ASP A 106 -8.68 -16.05 -0.60
CA ASP A 106 -8.03 -15.05 -1.45
C ASP A 106 -7.10 -14.14 -0.65
N ARG A 107 -7.51 -13.73 0.56
CA ARG A 107 -6.63 -12.94 1.46
C ARG A 107 -5.38 -13.71 1.87
N VAL A 108 -5.46 -15.01 2.09
CA VAL A 108 -4.28 -15.84 2.42
C VAL A 108 -3.33 -15.90 1.23
N ILE A 109 -3.84 -16.15 0.02
CA ILE A 109 -3.03 -16.19 -1.21
C ILE A 109 -2.43 -14.81 -1.49
N GLN A 110 -3.21 -13.72 -1.43
CA GLN A 110 -2.72 -12.36 -1.59
C GLN A 110 -1.64 -12.01 -0.55
N GLN A 111 -1.80 -12.45 0.70
CA GLN A 111 -0.81 -12.22 1.74
C GLN A 111 0.48 -12.99 1.47
N ALA A 112 0.40 -14.22 0.94
CA ALA A 112 1.56 -15.01 0.55
C ALA A 112 2.33 -14.33 -0.60
N VAL A 113 1.62 -13.85 -1.62
CA VAL A 113 2.19 -13.05 -2.72
C VAL A 113 2.83 -11.76 -2.19
N ALA A 114 2.12 -10.99 -1.36
CA ALA A 114 2.62 -9.73 -0.81
C ALA A 114 3.91 -9.91 0.00
N ARG A 115 4.08 -11.03 0.72
CA ARG A 115 5.31 -11.35 1.46
C ARG A 115 6.51 -11.54 0.53
N ILE A 116 6.33 -12.27 -0.56
CA ILE A 116 7.38 -12.47 -1.57
C ILE A 116 7.68 -11.14 -2.28
N PHE A 117 6.65 -10.38 -2.66
CA PHE A 117 6.83 -9.09 -3.32
C PHE A 117 7.57 -8.08 -2.44
N ASN A 118 7.31 -8.04 -1.13
CA ASN A 118 8.08 -7.20 -0.21
C ASN A 118 9.58 -7.55 -0.22
N ARG A 119 9.95 -8.84 -0.34
CA ARG A 119 11.36 -9.23 -0.46
C ARG A 119 12.00 -8.74 -1.76
N ILE A 120 11.24 -8.75 -2.87
CA ILE A 120 11.71 -8.35 -4.20
C ILE A 120 11.82 -6.83 -4.33
N TRP A 121 10.88 -6.07 -3.75
CA TRP A 121 10.75 -4.63 -4.00
C TRP A 121 11.21 -3.74 -2.86
N ASP A 122 11.07 -4.14 -1.58
CA ASP A 122 11.24 -3.21 -0.46
C ASP A 122 12.60 -2.49 -0.45
N HIS A 123 13.68 -3.19 -0.80
CA HIS A 123 15.03 -2.64 -0.88
C HIS A 123 15.23 -1.65 -2.04
N THR A 124 14.32 -1.62 -3.01
CA THR A 124 14.41 -0.70 -4.17
C THR A 124 13.54 0.54 -4.02
N PHE A 125 12.69 0.58 -3.00
CA PHE A 125 11.88 1.76 -2.70
C PHE A 125 12.71 2.86 -2.05
N SER A 126 12.30 4.10 -2.31
CA SER A 126 12.91 5.28 -1.68
C SER A 126 12.96 5.17 -0.15
N GLU A 127 14.08 5.61 0.44
CA GLU A 127 14.22 5.73 1.89
C GLU A 127 13.22 6.73 2.51
N LEU A 128 12.63 7.59 1.68
CA LEU A 128 11.64 8.61 2.07
C LEU A 128 10.19 8.11 1.95
N SER A 129 10.00 6.84 1.56
CA SER A 129 8.72 6.13 1.55
C SER A 129 8.58 5.26 2.79
N PHE A 130 7.55 5.49 3.60
CA PHE A 130 7.36 4.86 4.91
C PHE A 130 6.11 3.97 5.00
N GLY A 131 5.06 4.26 4.22
CA GLY A 131 3.79 3.57 4.33
C GLY A 131 3.83 2.13 3.83
N PHE A 132 3.20 1.21 4.57
CA PHE A 132 3.05 -0.21 4.21
C PHE A 132 4.36 -0.99 4.03
N ARG A 133 5.46 -0.49 4.55
CA ARG A 133 6.78 -1.13 4.46
C ARG A 133 7.17 -1.81 5.77
N PRO A 134 7.91 -2.95 5.70
CA PRO A 134 8.47 -3.58 6.88
C PRO A 134 9.36 -2.62 7.67
N LYS A 135 9.33 -2.71 9.00
CA LYS A 135 10.20 -1.93 9.92
C LYS A 135 10.08 -0.40 9.79
N ARG A 136 9.05 0.12 9.09
CA ARG A 136 8.78 1.55 8.94
C ARG A 136 7.42 1.92 9.53
N SER A 137 7.31 3.10 10.10
CA SER A 137 6.11 3.55 10.78
C SER A 137 5.71 4.99 10.40
N ALA A 138 4.47 5.36 10.70
CA ALA A 138 4.00 6.74 10.58
C ALA A 138 4.81 7.71 11.45
N HIS A 139 5.32 7.25 12.60
CA HIS A 139 6.16 8.07 13.47
C HIS A 139 7.53 8.36 12.84
N ASP A 140 8.09 7.43 12.07
CA ASP A 140 9.35 7.67 11.32
C ASP A 140 9.12 8.74 10.26
N ALA A 141 8.00 8.65 9.51
CA ALA A 141 7.61 9.66 8.54
C ALA A 141 7.47 11.06 9.18
N ILE A 142 6.84 11.15 10.37
CA ILE A 142 6.69 12.41 11.09
C ILE A 142 8.03 12.92 11.64
N ARG A 143 8.93 12.04 12.10
CA ARG A 143 10.29 12.42 12.51
C ARG A 143 11.05 13.01 11.33
N LYS A 144 11.00 12.37 10.16
CA LYS A 144 11.63 12.87 8.94
C LYS A 144 11.04 14.20 8.47
N HIS A 145 9.72 14.36 8.54
CA HIS A 145 9.04 15.64 8.31
C HIS A 145 9.62 16.77 9.22
N ARG A 146 9.77 16.49 10.52
CA ARG A 146 10.37 17.44 11.48
C ARG A 146 11.82 17.78 11.14
N GLU A 147 12.63 16.82 10.69
CA GLU A 147 14.02 17.05 10.29
C GLU A 147 14.12 18.05 9.15
N TYR A 148 13.30 17.93 8.10
CA TYR A 148 13.28 18.86 6.98
C TYR A 148 12.88 20.27 7.39
N VAL A 149 11.92 20.41 8.31
CA VAL A 149 11.52 21.72 8.84
C VAL A 149 12.63 22.34 9.69
N LYS A 150 13.35 21.54 10.49
CA LYS A 150 14.56 21.99 11.22
C LYS A 150 15.68 22.47 10.26
N ALA A 151 15.84 21.81 9.12
CA ALA A 151 16.78 22.18 8.08
C ALA A 151 16.39 23.48 7.32
N GLY A 152 15.32 24.15 7.72
CA GLY A 152 14.92 25.44 7.17
C GLY A 152 13.94 25.38 5.99
N LEU A 153 13.38 24.21 5.67
CA LEU A 153 12.33 24.05 4.67
C LEU A 153 10.98 24.45 5.28
N ARG A 154 10.54 25.68 5.00
CA ARG A 154 9.46 26.35 5.74
C ARG A 154 8.07 26.19 5.14
N TYR A 155 7.98 25.63 3.95
CA TYR A 155 6.73 25.36 3.25
C TYR A 155 6.65 23.89 2.86
N VAL A 156 5.43 23.39 2.85
CA VAL A 156 5.11 22.05 2.39
C VAL A 156 4.13 22.11 1.24
N VAL A 157 4.37 21.26 0.26
CA VAL A 157 3.45 20.95 -0.83
C VAL A 157 2.80 19.63 -0.45
N ASP A 158 1.55 19.69 -0.02
CA ASP A 158 0.74 18.56 0.40
C ASP A 158 -0.08 18.09 -0.81
N ILE A 159 0.20 16.89 -1.31
CA ILE A 159 -0.43 16.31 -2.49
C ILE A 159 -1.34 15.16 -2.06
N ASP A 160 -2.64 15.31 -2.30
CA ASP A 160 -3.68 14.29 -2.11
C ASP A 160 -4.05 13.69 -3.47
N LEU A 161 -4.00 12.38 -3.60
CA LEU A 161 -4.41 11.67 -4.81
C LEU A 161 -5.91 11.33 -4.73
N ALA A 162 -6.66 11.75 -5.74
CA ALA A 162 -8.10 11.51 -5.78
C ALA A 162 -8.39 10.03 -6.01
N LYS A 163 -9.01 9.35 -5.02
CA LYS A 163 -9.43 7.95 -5.14
C LYS A 163 -8.33 7.04 -5.72
N PHE A 164 -7.09 7.15 -5.21
CA PHE A 164 -5.91 6.50 -5.77
C PHE A 164 -6.13 5.02 -6.08
N PHE A 165 -6.65 4.24 -5.10
CA PHE A 165 -6.87 2.81 -5.29
C PHE A 165 -7.89 2.48 -6.39
N ASP A 166 -8.83 3.37 -6.66
CA ASP A 166 -9.88 3.18 -7.66
C ASP A 166 -9.42 3.58 -9.09
N GLN A 167 -8.23 4.21 -9.22
CA GLN A 167 -7.71 4.77 -10.47
C GLN A 167 -6.43 4.11 -10.97
N VAL A 168 -5.92 3.10 -10.28
CA VAL A 168 -4.72 2.39 -10.73
C VAL A 168 -5.03 1.66 -12.04
N ASN A 169 -4.37 2.08 -13.12
CA ASN A 169 -4.48 1.42 -14.41
C ASN A 169 -3.82 0.04 -14.34
N HIS A 170 -4.59 -1.02 -14.62
CA HIS A 170 -4.15 -2.41 -14.51
C HIS A 170 -3.00 -2.73 -15.47
N ASP A 171 -3.04 -2.24 -16.72
CA ASP A 171 -2.02 -2.59 -17.72
C ASP A 171 -0.67 -1.95 -17.38
N ARG A 172 -0.67 -0.69 -16.91
CA ARG A 172 0.56 -0.04 -16.41
C ARG A 172 1.14 -0.76 -15.21
N LEU A 173 0.29 -1.12 -14.24
CA LEU A 173 0.73 -1.87 -13.07
C LEU A 173 1.32 -3.22 -13.50
N MET A 174 0.65 -3.95 -14.40
CA MET A 174 1.15 -5.23 -14.90
C MET A 174 2.45 -5.10 -15.69
N ALA A 175 2.59 -4.08 -16.53
CA ALA A 175 3.85 -3.79 -17.22
C ALA A 175 4.99 -3.53 -16.23
N ARG A 176 4.72 -2.79 -15.13
CA ARG A 176 5.70 -2.53 -14.09
C ARG A 176 6.07 -3.79 -13.28
N LEU A 177 5.10 -4.64 -13.00
CA LEU A 177 5.37 -5.94 -12.35
C LEU A 177 6.25 -6.82 -13.24
N ALA A 178 5.98 -6.86 -14.54
CA ALA A 178 6.73 -7.67 -15.51
C ALA A 178 8.21 -7.23 -15.65
N THR A 179 8.60 -6.03 -15.20
CA THR A 179 10.02 -5.63 -15.17
C THR A 179 10.89 -6.47 -14.22
N LYS A 180 10.26 -7.07 -13.20
CA LYS A 180 10.96 -7.88 -12.18
C LYS A 180 10.37 -9.29 -12.01
N ILE A 181 9.20 -9.56 -12.54
CA ILE A 181 8.53 -10.87 -12.45
C ILE A 181 8.47 -11.49 -13.84
N THR A 182 9.14 -12.61 -14.02
CA THR A 182 9.15 -13.40 -15.27
C THR A 182 8.15 -14.55 -15.21
N ASP A 183 7.74 -15.00 -14.01
CA ASP A 183 6.76 -16.09 -13.84
C ASP A 183 5.36 -15.63 -14.30
N LYS A 184 4.96 -16.08 -15.48
CA LYS A 184 3.68 -15.75 -16.10
C LYS A 184 2.48 -16.18 -15.26
N ARG A 185 2.61 -17.26 -14.45
CA ARG A 185 1.55 -17.75 -13.55
C ARG A 185 1.25 -16.72 -12.47
N VAL A 186 2.30 -16.13 -11.89
CA VAL A 186 2.18 -15.07 -10.87
C VAL A 186 1.56 -13.80 -11.46
N LEU A 187 2.00 -13.37 -12.64
CA LEU A 187 1.41 -12.23 -13.33
C LEU A 187 -0.08 -12.46 -13.64
N LYS A 188 -0.44 -13.66 -14.14
CA LYS A 188 -1.83 -14.05 -14.39
C LYS A 188 -2.67 -14.03 -13.11
N LEU A 189 -2.15 -14.55 -12.01
CA LEU A 189 -2.80 -14.53 -10.69
C LEU A 189 -3.08 -13.12 -10.22
N ILE A 190 -2.11 -12.21 -10.35
CA ILE A 190 -2.31 -10.80 -9.97
C ILE A 190 -3.37 -10.15 -10.86
N ARG A 191 -3.31 -10.36 -12.18
CA ARG A 191 -4.33 -9.85 -13.10
C ARG A 191 -5.72 -10.38 -12.73
N SER A 192 -5.84 -11.64 -12.34
CA SER A 192 -7.10 -12.23 -11.90
C SER A 192 -7.62 -11.56 -10.62
N PHE A 193 -6.75 -11.24 -9.64
CA PHE A 193 -7.15 -10.47 -8.46
C PHE A 193 -7.59 -9.03 -8.79
N LEU A 194 -6.95 -8.38 -9.74
CA LEU A 194 -7.34 -7.03 -10.18
C LEU A 194 -8.72 -7.05 -10.88
N ASN A 195 -8.99 -8.11 -11.64
CA ASN A 195 -10.22 -8.28 -12.42
C ASN A 195 -11.34 -9.02 -11.67
N SER A 196 -11.14 -9.42 -10.40
CA SER A 196 -12.05 -10.31 -9.67
C SER A 196 -13.47 -9.77 -9.45
N GLY A 197 -13.75 -8.54 -9.92
CA GLY A 197 -15.08 -7.95 -9.80
C GLY A 197 -15.49 -7.60 -8.37
N VAL A 198 -16.63 -6.94 -8.27
CA VAL A 198 -17.23 -6.52 -7.00
C VAL A 198 -18.66 -7.04 -6.93
N MET A 199 -19.01 -7.72 -5.84
CA MET A 199 -20.37 -8.17 -5.57
C MET A 199 -21.18 -7.06 -4.88
N ILE A 200 -22.25 -6.59 -5.54
CA ILE A 200 -23.18 -5.58 -5.04
C ILE A 200 -24.60 -6.11 -5.17
N GLY A 201 -25.30 -6.21 -4.04
CA GLY A 201 -26.71 -6.68 -4.07
C GLY A 201 -26.92 -8.07 -4.70
N GLY A 202 -25.91 -8.94 -4.67
CA GLY A 202 -25.96 -10.27 -5.30
C GLY A 202 -25.52 -10.30 -6.78
N LEU A 203 -25.25 -9.15 -7.41
CA LEU A 203 -24.79 -9.05 -8.79
C LEU A 203 -23.29 -8.76 -8.84
N GLU A 204 -22.56 -9.47 -9.71
CA GLU A 204 -21.16 -9.25 -9.97
C GLU A 204 -20.98 -8.10 -10.99
N GLN A 205 -20.18 -7.10 -10.62
CA GLN A 205 -19.80 -6.00 -11.49
C GLN A 205 -18.29 -6.08 -11.80
N PRO A 206 -17.90 -6.11 -13.07
CA PRO A 206 -16.48 -6.15 -13.46
C PRO A 206 -15.76 -4.87 -13.07
N THR A 207 -14.50 -4.99 -12.67
CA THR A 207 -13.60 -3.87 -12.34
C THR A 207 -12.64 -3.66 -13.51
N LYS A 208 -12.75 -2.54 -14.23
CA LYS A 208 -11.84 -2.19 -15.33
C LYS A 208 -10.58 -1.47 -14.88
N GLU A 209 -10.65 -0.77 -13.76
CA GLU A 209 -9.54 0.00 -13.15
C GLU A 209 -9.57 -0.15 -11.63
N GLY A 210 -8.44 0.12 -11.01
CA GLY A 210 -8.31 0.15 -9.55
C GLY A 210 -7.86 -1.17 -8.93
N THR A 211 -7.40 -1.07 -7.69
CA THR A 211 -7.10 -2.22 -6.84
C THR A 211 -8.14 -2.29 -5.72
N PRO A 212 -8.74 -3.45 -5.43
CA PRO A 212 -9.73 -3.55 -4.36
C PRO A 212 -9.18 -3.01 -3.03
N GLN A 213 -9.83 -1.98 -2.47
CA GLN A 213 -9.46 -1.45 -1.15
C GLN A 213 -9.84 -2.48 -0.08
N GLY A 214 -8.82 -3.12 0.54
CA GLY A 214 -9.04 -4.07 1.65
C GLY A 214 -8.33 -5.41 1.48
N GLY A 215 -7.76 -5.70 0.32
CA GLY A 215 -6.92 -6.87 0.10
C GLY A 215 -5.49 -6.69 0.64
N PRO A 216 -4.82 -7.76 1.12
CA PRO A 216 -3.43 -7.70 1.60
C PRO A 216 -2.40 -7.35 0.52
N LEU A 217 -2.74 -7.53 -0.75
CA LEU A 217 -1.85 -7.26 -1.88
C LEU A 217 -1.83 -5.77 -2.27
N SER A 218 -2.95 -5.05 -2.10
CA SER A 218 -3.09 -3.65 -2.53
C SER A 218 -2.02 -2.71 -1.96
N PRO A 219 -1.57 -2.81 -0.69
CA PRO A 219 -0.52 -1.96 -0.15
C PRO A 219 0.81 -2.02 -0.89
N ILE A 220 1.30 -3.23 -1.22
CA ILE A 220 2.57 -3.38 -1.96
C ILE A 220 2.42 -2.93 -3.41
N LEU A 221 1.30 -3.24 -4.06
CA LEU A 221 1.01 -2.76 -5.42
C LEU A 221 0.97 -1.23 -5.48
N SER A 222 0.39 -0.57 -4.47
CA SER A 222 0.39 0.89 -4.33
C SER A 222 1.81 1.46 -4.28
N ASN A 223 2.69 0.85 -3.47
CA ASN A 223 4.07 1.29 -3.38
C ASN A 223 4.82 1.09 -4.70
N ILE A 224 4.57 -0.01 -5.42
CA ILE A 224 5.17 -0.27 -6.74
C ILE A 224 4.76 0.79 -7.76
N VAL A 225 3.49 1.23 -7.76
CA VAL A 225 3.01 2.31 -8.64
C VAL A 225 3.65 3.65 -8.25
N LEU A 226 3.67 3.97 -6.96
CA LEU A 226 4.12 5.28 -6.46
C LEU A 226 5.65 5.41 -6.36
N ASP A 227 6.41 4.32 -6.47
CA ASP A 227 7.87 4.33 -6.56
C ASP A 227 8.37 5.18 -7.76
N GLU A 228 7.58 5.26 -8.84
CA GLU A 228 7.88 6.11 -9.99
C GLU A 228 7.78 7.61 -9.63
N LEU A 229 6.84 7.97 -8.76
CA LEU A 229 6.77 9.32 -8.19
C LEU A 229 7.98 9.59 -7.28
N ASP A 230 8.30 8.67 -6.39
CA ASP A 230 9.42 8.82 -5.45
C ASP A 230 10.73 9.06 -6.22
N LYS A 231 11.02 8.24 -7.22
CA LYS A 231 12.22 8.38 -8.07
C LYS A 231 12.25 9.67 -8.86
N GLU A 232 11.10 10.15 -9.33
CA GLU A 232 11.04 11.46 -10.00
C GLU A 232 11.31 12.61 -9.03
N LEU A 233 10.82 12.53 -7.79
CA LEU A 233 11.10 13.53 -6.75
C LEU A 233 12.58 13.52 -6.36
N GLU A 234 13.19 12.35 -6.21
CA GLU A 234 14.63 12.17 -5.96
C GLU A 234 15.47 12.74 -7.11
N LYS A 235 15.14 12.42 -8.35
CA LYS A 235 15.81 12.94 -9.55
C LYS A 235 15.78 14.47 -9.60
N ARG A 236 14.71 15.11 -9.10
CA ARG A 236 14.61 16.56 -9.02
C ARG A 236 15.32 17.16 -7.80
N GLY A 237 15.94 16.35 -6.95
CA GLY A 237 16.57 16.79 -5.70
C GLY A 237 15.58 17.35 -4.68
N LEU A 238 14.30 16.93 -4.73
CA LEU A 238 13.27 17.40 -3.84
C LEU A 238 13.26 16.61 -2.52
N CYS A 239 13.24 17.31 -1.40
CA CYS A 239 13.00 16.72 -0.10
C CYS A 239 11.52 16.38 0.04
N PHE A 240 11.18 15.11 0.32
CA PHE A 240 9.80 14.69 0.50
C PHE A 240 9.67 13.61 1.57
N VAL A 241 8.45 13.33 1.97
CA VAL A 241 8.08 12.20 2.82
C VAL A 241 6.77 11.65 2.30
N ARG A 242 6.76 10.35 1.96
CA ARG A 242 5.55 9.67 1.52
C ARG A 242 5.13 8.58 2.50
N TYR A 243 3.84 8.53 2.81
CA TYR A 243 3.22 7.43 3.56
C TYR A 243 2.00 6.92 2.80
N ALA A 244 2.13 5.80 2.11
CA ALA A 244 1.13 5.31 1.16
C ALA A 244 0.87 6.35 0.05
N ASP A 245 -0.37 6.81 -0.09
CA ASP A 245 -0.82 7.84 -1.03
C ASP A 245 -0.64 9.28 -0.50
N ASP A 246 -0.40 9.46 0.81
CA ASP A 246 -0.11 10.78 1.40
C ASP A 246 1.35 11.20 1.12
N CYS A 247 1.56 12.20 0.28
CA CYS A 247 2.88 12.71 -0.09
C CYS A 247 3.03 14.20 0.24
N VAL A 248 4.09 14.53 0.97
CA VAL A 248 4.43 15.90 1.36
C VAL A 248 5.84 16.24 0.87
N ILE A 249 5.98 17.32 0.09
CA ILE A 249 7.27 17.81 -0.43
C ILE A 249 7.63 19.09 0.30
N PHE A 250 8.91 19.29 0.61
CA PHE A 250 9.41 20.41 1.43
C PHE A 250 10.18 21.40 0.59
N VAL A 251 9.89 22.69 0.78
CA VAL A 251 10.50 23.80 0.04
C VAL A 251 10.80 25.00 0.94
N ARG A 252 11.69 25.88 0.49
CA ARG A 252 12.11 27.06 1.27
C ARG A 252 11.10 28.21 1.23
N SER A 253 10.37 28.37 0.13
CA SER A 253 9.43 29.50 -0.07
C SER A 253 8.10 29.05 -0.64
N LYS A 254 7.05 29.88 -0.46
CA LYS A 254 5.72 29.63 -1.03
C LYS A 254 5.79 29.58 -2.57
N ARG A 255 6.50 30.54 -3.21
CA ARG A 255 6.68 30.57 -4.67
C ARG A 255 7.33 29.31 -5.22
N ALA A 256 8.34 28.73 -4.52
CA ALA A 256 8.91 27.46 -4.88
C ALA A 256 7.88 26.32 -4.72
N GLY A 257 7.07 26.34 -3.66
CA GLY A 257 5.99 25.38 -3.44
C GLY A 257 4.94 25.40 -4.55
N ASP A 258 4.49 26.58 -4.96
CA ASP A 258 3.50 26.72 -6.03
C ASP A 258 4.03 26.16 -7.36
N ARG A 259 5.30 26.41 -7.71
CA ARG A 259 5.97 25.81 -8.89
C ARG A 259 6.09 24.29 -8.79
N VAL A 260 6.48 23.77 -7.62
CA VAL A 260 6.60 22.32 -7.39
C VAL A 260 5.20 21.67 -7.47
N MET A 261 4.17 22.26 -6.86
CA MET A 261 2.80 21.79 -6.95
C MET A 261 2.36 21.61 -8.42
N GLN A 262 2.57 22.63 -9.26
CA GLN A 262 2.18 22.57 -10.67
C GLN A 262 2.97 21.52 -11.44
N SER A 263 4.29 21.46 -11.27
CA SER A 263 5.14 20.56 -12.04
C SER A 263 4.96 19.10 -11.64
N VAL A 264 4.81 18.80 -10.34
CA VAL A 264 4.59 17.45 -9.83
C VAL A 264 3.18 16.97 -10.15
N SER A 265 2.15 17.85 -10.00
CA SER A 265 0.79 17.51 -10.43
C SER A 265 0.73 17.14 -11.92
N ARG A 266 1.41 17.90 -12.77
CA ARG A 266 1.50 17.58 -14.21
C ARG A 266 2.18 16.22 -14.46
N PHE A 267 3.21 15.88 -13.72
CA PHE A 267 3.85 14.57 -13.80
C PHE A 267 2.87 13.45 -13.39
N ILE A 268 2.21 13.60 -12.24
CA ILE A 268 1.23 12.64 -11.73
C ILE A 268 0.11 12.42 -12.76
N GLU A 269 -0.44 13.50 -13.32
CA GLU A 269 -1.57 13.41 -14.25
C GLU A 269 -1.16 12.89 -15.64
N LYS A 270 -0.03 13.38 -16.19
CA LYS A 270 0.39 13.02 -17.54
C LYS A 270 1.17 11.70 -17.59
N LYS A 271 2.07 11.46 -16.63
CA LYS A 271 2.95 10.27 -16.64
C LYS A 271 2.35 9.11 -15.85
N LEU A 272 1.86 9.34 -14.62
CA LEU A 272 1.31 8.26 -13.81
C LEU A 272 -0.16 7.95 -14.15
N ARG A 273 -0.85 8.83 -14.87
CA ARG A 273 -2.29 8.73 -15.19
C ARG A 273 -3.17 8.65 -13.93
N LEU A 274 -2.74 9.30 -12.85
CA LEU A 274 -3.47 9.46 -11.60
C LEU A 274 -4.02 10.88 -11.51
N ARG A 275 -5.09 11.09 -10.73
CA ARG A 275 -5.70 12.41 -10.56
C ARG A 275 -5.29 13.03 -9.24
N VAL A 276 -4.87 14.28 -9.27
CA VAL A 276 -4.60 15.07 -8.07
C VAL A 276 -5.89 15.70 -7.57
N ASN A 277 -6.18 15.54 -6.28
CA ASN A 277 -7.32 16.21 -5.64
C ASN A 277 -6.97 17.68 -5.38
N ARG A 278 -7.41 18.56 -6.26
CA ARG A 278 -7.09 20.00 -6.21
C ARG A 278 -7.66 20.71 -4.99
N GLU A 279 -8.79 20.24 -4.44
CA GLU A 279 -9.42 20.85 -3.26
C GLU A 279 -8.66 20.55 -1.96
N LYS A 280 -8.04 19.40 -1.88
CA LYS A 280 -7.30 18.95 -0.69
C LYS A 280 -5.81 19.23 -0.77
N SER A 281 -5.24 19.21 -1.98
CA SER A 281 -3.84 19.55 -2.20
C SER A 281 -3.60 21.04 -2.01
N ALA A 282 -2.54 21.39 -1.27
CA ALA A 282 -2.24 22.80 -1.03
C ALA A 282 -0.77 23.02 -0.65
N VAL A 283 -0.32 24.25 -0.90
CA VAL A 283 0.96 24.76 -0.39
C VAL A 283 0.70 25.54 0.89
N GLY A 284 1.41 25.22 1.96
CA GLY A 284 1.22 25.89 3.24
C GLY A 284 2.40 25.73 4.20
N ARG A 285 2.27 26.31 5.40
CA ARG A 285 3.26 26.10 6.46
C ARG A 285 3.02 24.76 7.15
N PRO A 286 4.09 24.04 7.61
CA PRO A 286 3.96 22.76 8.31
C PRO A 286 3.07 22.81 9.56
N CYS A 287 2.97 23.96 10.22
CA CYS A 287 2.08 24.16 11.37
C CYS A 287 0.59 24.23 11.00
N GLN A 288 0.26 24.56 9.77
CA GLN A 288 -1.11 24.68 9.25
C GLN A 288 -1.61 23.44 8.55
N ARG A 289 -0.68 22.57 8.10
CA ARG A 289 -1.02 21.35 7.34
C ARG A 289 -1.02 20.14 8.26
N LYS A 290 -2.03 19.28 8.06
CA LYS A 290 -2.14 18.03 8.78
C LYS A 290 -1.46 16.91 7.97
N TYR A 291 -0.46 16.27 8.54
CA TYR A 291 0.16 15.07 7.97
C TYR A 291 0.04 13.90 8.94
N LEU A 292 -0.55 12.79 8.51
CA LEU A 292 -0.79 11.56 9.32
C LEU A 292 -1.43 11.83 10.70
N GLY A 293 -2.28 12.83 10.79
CA GLY A 293 -2.94 13.21 12.05
C GLY A 293 -2.20 14.25 12.90
N PHE A 294 -0.99 14.61 12.54
CA PHE A 294 -0.11 15.53 13.26
C PHE A 294 0.12 16.84 12.48
N CYS A 295 0.68 17.82 13.17
CA CYS A 295 1.28 19.04 12.61
C CYS A 295 2.52 19.41 13.44
N LEU A 296 3.30 20.38 12.97
CA LEU A 296 4.43 20.91 13.74
C LEU A 296 4.07 22.26 14.37
N THR A 297 4.76 22.64 15.44
CA THR A 297 4.67 24.01 15.98
C THR A 297 5.35 24.99 15.03
N ASN A 298 4.98 26.27 15.12
CA ASN A 298 5.56 27.34 14.28
C ASN A 298 6.94 27.82 14.80
N SER A 299 7.71 26.96 15.48
CA SER A 299 9.06 27.26 15.93
C SER A 299 10.07 27.08 14.80
N ARG A 300 10.94 28.08 14.59
CA ARG A 300 12.00 28.02 13.58
C ARG A 300 13.16 27.12 13.98
N LYS A 301 13.58 27.19 15.27
CA LYS A 301 14.75 26.46 15.78
C LYS A 301 14.41 25.06 16.26
N ASN A 302 13.27 24.87 16.91
CA ASN A 302 12.88 23.59 17.49
C ASN A 302 11.38 23.29 17.28
N PRO A 303 10.94 22.93 16.05
CA PRO A 303 9.56 22.55 15.80
C PRO A 303 9.21 21.30 16.59
N LYS A 304 8.17 21.38 17.42
CA LYS A 304 7.64 20.23 18.19
C LYS A 304 6.51 19.57 17.40
N ILE A 305 6.42 18.24 17.48
CA ILE A 305 5.31 17.47 16.92
C ILE A 305 4.09 17.66 17.82
N ARG A 306 2.94 17.98 17.23
CA ARG A 306 1.64 18.13 17.91
C ARG A 306 0.57 17.35 17.17
N ILE A 307 -0.41 16.83 17.91
CA ILE A 307 -1.63 16.30 17.32
C ILE A 307 -2.40 17.45 16.69
N HIS A 308 -2.80 17.29 15.43
CA HIS A 308 -3.54 18.32 14.72
C HIS A 308 -4.95 18.49 15.31
N TRP A 309 -5.45 19.72 15.42
CA TRP A 309 -6.75 20.04 16.05
C TRP A 309 -7.94 19.26 15.46
N LYS A 310 -7.97 19.02 14.13
CA LYS A 310 -8.99 18.18 13.49
C LYS A 310 -8.95 16.72 13.98
N THR A 311 -7.79 16.22 14.36
CA THR A 311 -7.64 14.87 14.93
C THR A 311 -8.18 14.82 16.35
N ILE A 312 -7.88 15.85 17.17
CA ILE A 312 -8.40 16.01 18.54
C ILE A 312 -9.93 16.12 18.50
N LYS A 313 -10.48 16.99 17.62
CA LYS A 313 -11.93 17.15 17.46
C LYS A 313 -12.62 15.82 17.14
N ARG A 314 -12.08 15.06 16.19
CA ARG A 314 -12.61 13.73 15.81
C ARG A 314 -12.52 12.71 16.95
N PHE A 315 -11.47 12.76 17.77
CA PHE A 315 -11.34 11.89 18.94
C PHE A 315 -12.39 12.19 20.01
N LYS A 316 -12.65 13.49 20.27
CA LYS A 316 -13.68 13.91 21.24
C LYS A 316 -15.12 13.60 20.80
N GLN A 317 -15.36 13.39 19.49
CA GLN A 317 -16.67 13.07 18.92
C GLN A 317 -16.98 11.54 18.85
N ARG A 318 -16.04 10.70 19.25
CA ARG A 318 -16.17 9.23 19.35
C ARG A 318 -16.43 8.78 20.79
#